data_48af9fb31de15ee2942e20d7d7c67905
#
_entry.id   48af9fb31de15ee2942e20d7d7c67905
#
_cell.length_a   1.000
_cell.length_b   1.000
_cell.length_c   1.000
_cell.angle_alpha   90.00
_cell.angle_beta   90.00
_cell.angle_gamma   90.00
#
_symmetry.space_group_name_H-M   'P 1'
#
loop_
_entity.id
_entity.type
_entity.pdbx_description
1 polymer ?
#
loop_
_entity_poly.entity_id
_entity_poly.type
_entity_poly.pdbx_seq_one_letter_code
_entity_poly.pdbx_strand_id
1 'polypeptide(L)'
;MSNARRLNDGMGAYVANQTIKCMNKKGVMVKNARILILGITFKENCPDIRNTKVVDIYHTLEEYTHRITVYDPWADKDHVMHEYGIDVTNELPEEKYDAVILAVAHREFAGLDVKGLVKENGVVYDVKGFLDRDLVDGRL
;
A
#
# COMPACT_ATOMS: atom_id res chain seq x y z
N MET A 1 6.20 -28.21 1.47
CA MET A 1 5.62 -26.90 1.16
C MET A 1 5.58 -26.68 -0.35
N SER A 2 4.46 -26.26 -0.85
CA SER A 2 4.30 -26.04 -2.29
C SER A 2 4.96 -24.73 -2.73
N ASN A 3 5.37 -24.68 -3.99
CA ASN A 3 5.92 -23.45 -4.57
C ASN A 3 4.88 -22.33 -4.61
N ALA A 4 3.61 -22.68 -4.85
CA ALA A 4 2.52 -21.71 -4.88
C ALA A 4 2.39 -20.97 -3.53
N ARG A 5 2.54 -21.69 -2.44
CA ARG A 5 2.48 -21.08 -1.11
C ARG A 5 3.64 -20.13 -0.88
N ARG A 6 4.84 -20.50 -1.33
CA ARG A 6 6.00 -19.61 -1.23
C ARG A 6 5.80 -18.32 -1.99
N LEU A 7 5.24 -18.43 -3.21
CA LEU A 7 4.96 -17.26 -4.02
C LEU A 7 3.95 -16.34 -3.32
N ASN A 8 2.89 -16.91 -2.74
CA ASN A 8 1.92 -16.13 -1.99
C ASN A 8 2.56 -15.45 -0.79
N ASP A 9 3.38 -16.18 -0.03
CA ASP A 9 4.02 -15.64 1.17
C ASP A 9 5.01 -14.53 0.82
N GLY A 10 5.61 -14.58 -0.38
CA GLY A 10 6.57 -13.58 -0.83
C GLY A 10 5.96 -12.38 -1.53
N MET A 11 4.65 -12.38 -1.77
CA MET A 11 4.01 -11.34 -2.58
C MET A 11 4.09 -9.96 -1.95
N GLY A 12 3.91 -9.86 -0.64
CA GLY A 12 4.01 -8.57 0.06
C GLY A 12 5.40 -7.97 -0.05
N ALA A 13 6.43 -8.79 0.19
CA ALA A 13 7.81 -8.35 0.06
C ALA A 13 8.13 -7.94 -1.38
N TYR A 14 7.61 -8.70 -2.35
CA TYR A 14 7.81 -8.37 -3.76
C TYR A 14 7.24 -7.00 -4.11
N VAL A 15 6.00 -6.74 -3.70
CA VAL A 15 5.34 -5.43 -3.95
C VAL A 15 6.14 -4.30 -3.32
N ALA A 16 6.54 -4.47 -2.06
CA ALA A 16 7.32 -3.45 -1.35
C ALA A 16 8.64 -3.18 -2.08
N ASN A 17 9.35 -4.23 -2.48
CA ASN A 17 10.63 -4.08 -3.16
C ASN A 17 10.48 -3.45 -4.54
N GLN A 18 9.41 -3.75 -5.28
CA GLN A 18 9.14 -3.12 -6.57
C GLN A 18 8.85 -1.63 -6.40
N THR A 19 8.13 -1.27 -5.34
CA THR A 19 7.86 0.14 -5.02
C THR A 19 9.18 0.87 -4.74
N ILE A 20 10.06 0.26 -3.94
CA ILE A 20 11.38 0.83 -3.63
C ILE A 20 12.20 1.03 -4.91
N LYS A 21 12.17 0.06 -5.82
CA LYS A 21 12.87 0.18 -7.11
C LYS A 21 12.35 1.35 -7.92
N CYS A 22 11.04 1.54 -7.97
CA CYS A 22 10.44 2.68 -8.67
C CYS A 22 10.89 4.00 -8.06
N MET A 23 10.95 4.07 -6.73
CA MET A 23 11.41 5.26 -6.04
C MET A 23 12.86 5.58 -6.38
N ASN A 24 13.72 4.56 -6.37
CA ASN A 24 15.14 4.74 -6.70
C ASN A 24 15.32 5.23 -8.14
N LYS A 25 14.52 4.72 -9.08
CA LYS A 25 14.59 5.14 -10.49
C LYS A 25 14.23 6.61 -10.66
N LYS A 26 13.37 7.12 -9.81
CA LYS A 26 12.94 8.52 -9.85
C LYS A 26 13.80 9.43 -8.97
N GLY A 27 14.81 8.89 -8.32
CA GLY A 27 15.70 9.65 -7.46
C GLY A 27 15.08 10.03 -6.12
N VAL A 28 14.05 9.31 -5.70
CA VAL A 28 13.39 9.55 -4.42
C VAL A 28 14.17 8.82 -3.32
N MET A 29 14.53 9.55 -2.27
CA MET A 29 15.22 8.95 -1.13
C MET A 29 14.25 8.07 -0.35
N VAL A 30 14.59 6.79 -0.21
CA VAL A 30 13.73 5.82 0.47
C VAL A 30 13.77 6.00 1.99
N LYS A 31 14.94 6.29 2.52
CA LYS A 31 15.08 6.51 3.96
C LYS A 31 14.21 7.69 4.39
N ASN A 32 13.35 7.46 5.39
CA ASN A 32 12.41 8.44 5.91
C ASN A 32 11.36 8.91 4.89
N ALA A 33 11.18 8.18 3.80
CA ALA A 33 10.14 8.49 2.82
C ALA A 33 8.76 8.30 3.45
N ARG A 34 7.80 9.12 3.01
CA ARG A 34 6.41 8.98 3.42
C ARG A 34 5.70 8.08 2.42
N ILE A 35 5.11 7.00 2.91
CA ILE A 35 4.42 6.02 2.07
C ILE A 35 2.98 5.86 2.53
N LEU A 36 2.06 5.89 1.57
CA LEU A 36 0.65 5.66 1.83
C LEU A 36 0.24 4.32 1.23
N ILE A 37 -0.37 3.46 2.05
CA ILE A 37 -0.95 2.21 1.58
C ILE A 37 -2.47 2.38 1.55
N LEU A 38 -3.07 2.15 0.39
CA LEU A 38 -4.51 2.22 0.20
C LEU A 38 -5.10 0.82 0.33
N GLY A 39 -5.74 0.57 1.45
CA GLY A 39 -6.40 -0.69 1.73
C GLY A 39 -5.54 -1.66 2.55
N ILE A 40 -6.17 -2.31 3.53
CA ILE A 40 -5.52 -3.35 4.34
C ILE A 40 -6.41 -4.56 4.53
N THR A 41 -7.69 -4.50 4.10
CA THR A 41 -8.58 -5.64 4.26
C THR A 41 -8.17 -6.79 3.35
N PHE A 42 -8.72 -7.97 3.63
CA PHE A 42 -8.42 -9.18 2.87
C PHE A 42 -8.81 -9.06 1.40
N LYS A 43 -9.97 -8.43 1.13
CA LYS A 43 -10.44 -8.22 -0.24
C LYS A 43 -11.26 -6.93 -0.32
N GLU A 44 -11.55 -6.51 -1.55
CA GLU A 44 -12.26 -5.27 -1.83
C GLU A 44 -13.67 -5.25 -1.25
N ASN A 45 -14.09 -4.08 -0.79
CA ASN A 45 -15.44 -3.79 -0.32
C ASN A 45 -15.89 -4.72 0.82
N CYS A 46 -14.95 -5.02 1.70
CA CYS A 46 -15.18 -5.95 2.81
C CYS A 46 -14.31 -5.54 4.00
N PRO A 47 -14.84 -5.57 5.22
CA PRO A 47 -14.06 -5.17 6.41
C PRO A 47 -13.15 -6.28 6.96
N ASP A 48 -13.17 -7.48 6.40
CA ASP A 48 -12.41 -8.61 6.92
C ASP A 48 -10.90 -8.38 6.76
N ILE A 49 -10.18 -8.42 7.88
CA ILE A 49 -8.73 -8.22 7.90
C ILE A 49 -7.94 -9.51 8.16
N ARG A 50 -8.63 -10.64 8.24
CA ARG A 50 -7.96 -11.93 8.50
C ARG A 50 -7.16 -12.34 7.27
N ASN A 51 -5.93 -12.81 7.51
CA ASN A 51 -5.04 -13.33 6.45
C ASN A 51 -4.73 -12.32 5.34
N THR A 52 -4.79 -11.02 5.64
CA THR A 52 -4.44 -10.02 4.65
C THR A 52 -2.94 -10.04 4.36
N LYS A 53 -2.58 -9.99 3.08
CA LYS A 53 -1.18 -9.93 2.64
C LYS A 53 -0.60 -8.52 2.70
N VAL A 54 -1.43 -7.52 2.90
CA VAL A 54 -1.00 -6.13 3.00
C VAL A 54 -0.09 -5.92 4.20
N VAL A 55 -0.30 -6.70 5.26
CA VAL A 55 0.55 -6.66 6.46
C VAL A 55 2.01 -6.96 6.08
N ASP A 56 2.25 -7.86 5.14
CA ASP A 56 3.60 -8.18 4.68
C ASP A 56 4.23 -7.01 3.92
N ILE A 57 3.42 -6.28 3.14
CA ILE A 57 3.90 -5.07 2.47
C ILE A 57 4.35 -4.05 3.53
N TYR A 58 3.51 -3.84 4.52
CA TYR A 58 3.77 -2.89 5.61
C TYR A 58 5.08 -3.23 6.34
N HIS A 59 5.24 -4.48 6.76
CA HIS A 59 6.42 -4.90 7.51
C HIS A 59 7.70 -4.83 6.68
N THR A 60 7.62 -5.14 5.39
CA THR A 60 8.80 -5.01 4.52
C THR A 60 9.20 -3.55 4.38
N LEU A 61 8.23 -2.64 4.21
CA LEU A 61 8.52 -1.22 4.10
C LEU A 61 9.08 -0.63 5.39
N GLU A 62 8.71 -1.18 6.54
CA GLU A 62 9.23 -0.72 7.83
C GLU A 62 10.76 -0.87 7.93
N GLU A 63 11.35 -1.74 7.14
CA GLU A 63 12.80 -1.89 7.10
C GLU A 63 13.49 -0.65 6.51
N TYR A 64 12.75 0.18 5.80
CA TYR A 64 13.28 1.35 5.10
C TYR A 64 12.81 2.66 5.71
N THR A 65 11.57 2.73 6.20
CA THR A 65 10.99 3.96 6.73
C THR A 65 9.92 3.64 7.77
N HIS A 66 9.76 4.54 8.74
CA HIS A 66 8.69 4.44 9.73
C HIS A 66 7.51 5.36 9.42
N ARG A 67 7.58 6.11 8.32
CA ARG A 67 6.54 7.07 7.93
C ARG A 67 5.54 6.43 6.98
N ILE A 68 4.92 5.35 7.43
CA ILE A 68 3.94 4.60 6.64
C ILE A 68 2.55 4.89 7.20
N THR A 69 1.66 5.35 6.32
CA THR A 69 0.25 5.59 6.65
C THR A 69 -0.59 4.56 5.91
N VAL A 70 -1.55 3.96 6.61
CA VAL A 70 -2.50 3.03 6.01
C VAL A 70 -3.88 3.66 6.06
N TYR A 71 -4.51 3.85 4.90
CA TYR A 71 -5.86 4.36 4.79
C TYR A 71 -6.77 3.25 4.28
N ASP A 72 -7.83 2.96 5.02
CA ASP A 72 -8.82 1.98 4.61
C ASP A 72 -10.19 2.38 5.17
N PRO A 73 -11.16 2.73 4.29
CA PRO A 73 -12.49 3.14 4.76
C PRO A 73 -13.35 1.99 5.26
N TRP A 74 -12.94 0.73 5.01
CA TRP A 74 -13.71 -0.46 5.40
C TRP A 74 -13.20 -1.12 6.68
N ALA A 75 -11.91 -0.99 7.00
CA ALA A 75 -11.30 -1.70 8.11
C ALA A 75 -11.71 -1.11 9.46
N ASP A 76 -11.92 -1.98 10.45
CA ASP A 76 -12.09 -1.56 11.84
C ASP A 76 -10.68 -1.29 12.39
N LYS A 77 -10.36 -0.03 12.64
CA LYS A 77 -9.01 0.37 13.06
C LYS A 77 -8.59 -0.26 14.39
N ASP A 78 -9.53 -0.44 15.32
CA ASP A 78 -9.22 -1.06 16.60
C ASP A 78 -8.89 -2.54 16.44
N HIS A 79 -9.60 -3.22 15.54
CA HIS A 79 -9.35 -4.63 15.24
C HIS A 79 -7.99 -4.81 14.56
N VAL A 80 -7.64 -3.93 13.62
CA VAL A 80 -6.34 -3.97 12.97
C VAL A 80 -5.21 -3.74 13.97
N MET A 81 -5.39 -2.77 14.86
CA MET A 81 -4.40 -2.50 15.90
C MET A 81 -4.22 -3.70 16.82
N HIS A 82 -5.32 -4.34 17.21
CA HIS A 82 -5.28 -5.51 18.08
C HIS A 82 -4.58 -6.70 17.43
N GLU A 83 -4.91 -6.97 16.16
CA GLU A 83 -4.38 -8.15 15.46
C GLU A 83 -2.95 -7.96 14.94
N TYR A 84 -2.63 -6.78 14.45
CA TYR A 84 -1.37 -6.54 13.71
C TYR A 84 -0.49 -5.45 14.30
N GLY A 85 -1.01 -4.67 15.24
CA GLY A 85 -0.26 -3.53 15.78
C GLY A 85 -0.06 -2.40 14.78
N ILE A 86 -0.91 -2.32 13.76
CA ILE A 86 -0.82 -1.31 12.71
C ILE A 86 -1.90 -0.26 12.93
N ASP A 87 -1.50 1.01 12.85
CA ASP A 87 -2.42 2.14 12.97
C ASP A 87 -3.03 2.44 11.61
N VAL A 88 -4.35 2.36 11.51
CA VAL A 88 -5.10 2.58 10.27
C VAL A 88 -5.96 3.82 10.42
N THR A 89 -6.05 4.65 9.39
CA THR A 89 -7.01 5.74 9.34
C THR A 89 -8.16 5.37 8.41
N ASN A 90 -9.38 5.72 8.83
CA ASN A 90 -10.58 5.52 8.02
C ASN A 90 -10.91 6.76 7.17
N GLU A 91 -10.15 7.83 7.35
CA GLU A 91 -10.33 9.07 6.61
C GLU A 91 -9.12 9.32 5.72
N LEU A 92 -9.37 9.81 4.50
CA LEU A 92 -8.29 10.08 3.55
C LEU A 92 -7.38 11.19 4.09
N PRO A 93 -6.08 10.93 4.21
CA PRO A 93 -5.13 11.96 4.65
C PRO A 93 -5.03 13.09 3.63
N GLU A 94 -4.74 14.30 4.13
CA GLU A 94 -4.56 15.48 3.28
C GLU A 94 -3.09 15.78 2.96
N GLU A 95 -2.23 14.81 3.21
CA GLU A 95 -0.79 14.96 2.98
C GLU A 95 -0.37 14.41 1.63
N LYS A 96 0.82 14.77 1.19
CA LYS A 96 1.43 14.22 -0.01
C LYS A 96 2.53 13.24 0.36
N TYR A 97 2.64 12.17 -0.41
CA TYR A 97 3.50 11.04 -0.11
C TYR A 97 4.55 10.84 -1.19
N ASP A 98 5.67 10.25 -0.80
CA ASP A 98 6.73 9.86 -1.74
C ASP A 98 6.32 8.65 -2.56
N ALA A 99 5.46 7.80 -1.99
CA ALA A 99 4.92 6.64 -2.69
C ALA A 99 3.51 6.35 -2.21
N VAL A 100 2.66 5.91 -3.12
CA VAL A 100 1.31 5.43 -2.82
C VAL A 100 1.17 4.04 -3.41
N ILE A 101 0.74 3.08 -2.59
CA ILE A 101 0.52 1.69 -3.01
C ILE A 101 -0.97 1.40 -2.92
N LEU A 102 -1.62 1.08 -4.04
CA LEU A 102 -3.00 0.61 -4.02
C LEU A 102 -2.97 -0.90 -3.81
N ALA A 103 -3.28 -1.34 -2.59
CA ALA A 103 -3.17 -2.73 -2.19
C ALA A 103 -4.49 -3.48 -2.23
N VAL A 104 -5.61 -2.79 -2.04
CA VAL A 104 -6.95 -3.38 -2.10
C VAL A 104 -7.83 -2.44 -2.94
N ALA A 105 -8.59 -2.99 -3.87
CA ALA A 105 -9.38 -2.19 -4.82
C ALA A 105 -10.77 -1.86 -4.28
N HIS A 106 -10.83 -1.14 -3.14
CA HIS A 106 -12.12 -0.68 -2.63
C HIS A 106 -12.77 0.30 -3.60
N ARG A 107 -14.10 0.29 -3.68
CA ARG A 107 -14.84 1.16 -4.59
C ARG A 107 -14.57 2.64 -4.36
N GLU A 108 -14.26 3.02 -3.13
CA GLU A 108 -13.93 4.42 -2.79
C GLU A 108 -12.68 4.91 -3.51
N PHE A 109 -11.81 3.98 -3.94
CA PHE A 109 -10.58 4.36 -4.63
C PHE A 109 -10.77 4.59 -6.13
N ALA A 110 -11.93 4.21 -6.69
CA ALA A 110 -12.20 4.35 -8.12
C ALA A 110 -12.16 5.82 -8.60
N GLY A 111 -12.67 6.72 -7.78
CA GLY A 111 -12.67 8.13 -8.10
C GLY A 111 -11.60 8.95 -7.40
N LEU A 112 -10.63 8.27 -6.79
CA LEU A 112 -9.61 8.93 -6.00
C LEU A 112 -8.54 9.57 -6.88
N ASP A 113 -8.22 10.83 -6.60
CA ASP A 113 -7.13 11.53 -7.28
C ASP A 113 -5.79 11.12 -6.69
N VAL A 114 -5.24 10.01 -7.16
CA VAL A 114 -3.98 9.50 -6.62
C VAL A 114 -2.80 10.41 -6.94
N LYS A 115 -2.86 11.16 -8.05
CA LYS A 115 -1.80 12.11 -8.38
C LYS A 115 -1.77 13.27 -7.39
N GLY A 116 -2.91 13.60 -6.80
CA GLY A 116 -2.99 14.60 -5.74
C GLY A 116 -2.42 14.13 -4.42
N LEU A 117 -2.20 12.83 -4.26
CA LEU A 117 -1.67 12.24 -3.03
C LEU A 117 -0.15 12.04 -3.08
N VAL A 118 0.49 12.22 -4.22
CA VAL A 118 1.93 12.04 -4.36
C VAL A 118 2.63 13.37 -4.60
N LYS A 119 3.87 13.45 -4.13
CA LYS A 119 4.74 14.57 -4.43
C LYS A 119 5.11 14.55 -5.90
N GLU A 120 5.74 15.61 -6.40
CA GLU A 120 6.09 15.76 -7.81
C GLU A 120 6.82 14.54 -8.39
N ASN A 121 7.77 14.00 -7.66
CA ASN A 121 8.50 12.80 -8.09
C ASN A 121 8.02 11.53 -7.42
N GLY A 122 6.80 11.59 -6.84
CA GLY A 122 6.26 10.45 -6.12
C GLY A 122 5.90 9.29 -7.04
N VAL A 123 5.79 8.11 -6.44
CA VAL A 123 5.55 6.86 -7.14
C VAL A 123 4.15 6.35 -6.79
N VAL A 124 3.45 5.82 -7.80
CA VAL A 124 2.18 5.10 -7.59
C VAL A 124 2.38 3.67 -8.04
N TYR A 125 2.17 2.72 -7.14
CA TYR A 125 2.23 1.29 -7.44
C TYR A 125 0.87 0.67 -7.25
N ASP A 126 0.35 -0.01 -8.26
CA ASP A 126 -1.00 -0.59 -8.27
C ASP A 126 -0.93 -2.11 -8.25
N VAL A 127 -1.23 -2.70 -7.09
CA VAL A 127 -1.18 -4.16 -6.92
C VAL A 127 -2.31 -4.84 -7.67
N LYS A 128 -3.45 -4.15 -7.84
CA LYS A 128 -4.68 -4.76 -8.35
C LYS A 128 -4.95 -4.48 -9.83
N GLY A 129 -4.17 -3.61 -10.46
CA GLY A 129 -4.47 -3.20 -11.83
C GLY A 129 -5.77 -2.42 -11.92
N PHE A 130 -6.10 -1.68 -10.88
CA PHE A 130 -7.38 -1.00 -10.73
C PHE A 130 -7.37 0.43 -11.29
N LEU A 131 -6.20 1.07 -11.25
CA LEU A 131 -6.04 2.45 -11.70
C LEU A 131 -5.69 2.50 -13.19
N ASP A 132 -5.94 3.64 -13.83
CA ASP A 132 -5.52 3.87 -15.21
C ASP A 132 -3.99 3.79 -15.30
N ARG A 133 -3.50 3.21 -16.39
CA ARG A 133 -2.06 3.06 -16.61
C ARG A 133 -1.29 4.37 -16.54
N ASP A 134 -1.91 5.45 -16.98
CA ASP A 134 -1.27 6.77 -16.99
C ASP A 134 -0.98 7.30 -15.60
N LEU A 135 -1.65 6.72 -14.59
CA LEU A 135 -1.51 7.15 -13.19
C LEU A 135 -0.47 6.36 -12.42
N VAL A 136 0.03 5.25 -12.97
CA VAL A 136 0.86 4.32 -12.20
C VAL A 136 2.28 4.26 -12.76
N ASP A 137 3.23 4.08 -11.84
CA ASP A 137 4.65 3.88 -12.17
C ASP A 137 5.01 2.41 -12.19
N GLY A 138 4.22 1.57 -11.52
CA GLY A 138 4.42 0.14 -11.53
C GLY A 138 3.13 -0.59 -11.19
N ARG A 139 3.03 -1.84 -11.64
CA ARG A 139 1.89 -2.72 -11.39
C ARG A 139 2.38 -4.13 -11.19
N LEU A 140 1.59 -4.90 -10.46
CA LEU A 140 1.85 -6.32 -10.28
C LEU A 140 1.50 -7.10 -11.54
#